data_6108d0a80c08a65167a1ea50c947cf19
#
_entry.id   6108d0a80c08a65167a1ea50c947cf19
#
_cell.length_a   1.000
_cell.length_b   1.000
_cell.length_c   1.000
_cell.angle_alpha   90.00
_cell.angle_beta   90.00
_cell.angle_gamma   90.00
#
_symmetry.space_group_name_H-M   'P 1'
#
loop_
_entity.id
_entity.type
_entity.pdbx_description
1 polymer ?
#
loop_
_entity_poly.entity_id
_entity_poly.type
_entity_poly.pdbx_seq_one_letter_code
_entity_poly.pdbx_strand_id
1 'polypeptide(L)'
;MMMMNQKAFAILIGTLMVLSGVAYYLPLGTDEKQIVVPKSVDPAETFGVRGTLVEWSFEGLRDVLEMAPQSTDIAYWIDLNASKSLTDAAMIALPQSIGLLYGGQLYSTRIERLGVARFNNTWSEFHWIQPYPMGYDGLVIPYKGYMLIPRGTDLVLAMGRPALCGPQEGIEQTIDVISGGQPAESFTLVDESGGDLQLAALGSGGAIMPLAGGYKEFNLNVAQSGNSSAFDLVCRCIQPTADTSQRMKDLALKNDLQYSIKGSEGELSGVVSEEDIQGVLMELLGP
;
A
#
# COMPACT_ATOMS: atom_id res chain seq x y z
N MET A 1 -53.46 15.34 -19.62
CA MET A 1 -52.55 14.24 -19.24
C MET A 1 -52.49 13.28 -20.45
N MET A 2 -51.43 13.37 -21.24
CA MET A 2 -51.33 12.68 -22.54
C MET A 2 -50.87 11.23 -22.26
N MET A 3 -51.75 10.24 -22.42
CA MET A 3 -51.38 8.82 -22.32
C MET A 3 -50.46 8.47 -23.48
N MET A 4 -49.20 8.35 -23.22
CA MET A 4 -48.23 7.87 -24.16
C MET A 4 -48.47 6.38 -24.47
N ASN A 5 -48.70 6.04 -25.72
CA ASN A 5 -49.03 4.69 -26.18
C ASN A 5 -47.89 3.74 -25.78
N GLN A 6 -48.16 2.62 -25.10
CA GLN A 6 -47.16 1.66 -24.65
C GLN A 6 -46.19 1.19 -25.76
N LYS A 7 -46.70 1.09 -26.99
CA LYS A 7 -45.88 0.75 -28.16
C LYS A 7 -44.86 1.84 -28.51
N ALA A 8 -45.26 3.12 -28.40
CA ALA A 8 -44.36 4.26 -28.66
C ALA A 8 -43.26 4.33 -27.57
N PHE A 9 -43.62 4.05 -26.32
CA PHE A 9 -42.64 3.99 -25.22
C PHE A 9 -41.63 2.83 -25.36
N ALA A 10 -42.09 1.64 -25.74
CA ALA A 10 -41.21 0.50 -25.98
C ALA A 10 -40.26 0.75 -27.17
N ILE A 11 -40.69 1.40 -28.23
CA ILE A 11 -39.84 1.78 -29.37
C ILE A 11 -38.80 2.82 -28.95
N LEU A 12 -39.19 3.81 -28.15
CA LEU A 12 -38.29 4.86 -27.64
C LEU A 12 -37.16 4.24 -26.78
N ILE A 13 -37.51 3.35 -25.84
CA ILE A 13 -36.53 2.67 -24.98
C ILE A 13 -35.63 1.76 -25.80
N GLY A 14 -36.17 0.99 -26.74
CA GLY A 14 -35.39 0.14 -27.61
C GLY A 14 -34.40 0.94 -28.47
N THR A 15 -34.82 2.08 -29.02
CA THR A 15 -33.94 2.95 -29.81
C THR A 15 -32.85 3.59 -28.95
N LEU A 16 -33.16 4.00 -27.71
CA LEU A 16 -32.18 4.54 -26.75
C LEU A 16 -31.14 3.49 -26.35
N MET A 17 -31.56 2.24 -26.13
CA MET A 17 -30.63 1.14 -25.83
C MET A 17 -29.70 0.81 -27.02
N VAL A 18 -30.24 0.80 -28.24
CA VAL A 18 -29.43 0.58 -29.44
C VAL A 18 -28.46 1.74 -29.68
N LEU A 19 -28.89 2.99 -29.50
CA LEU A 19 -28.04 4.17 -29.65
C LEU A 19 -26.94 4.22 -28.58
N SER A 20 -27.25 3.84 -27.33
CA SER A 20 -26.22 3.75 -26.26
C SER A 20 -25.21 2.63 -26.53
N GLY A 21 -25.64 1.49 -27.05
CA GLY A 21 -24.76 0.40 -27.44
C GLY A 21 -23.86 0.75 -28.63
N VAL A 22 -24.41 1.44 -29.64
CA VAL A 22 -23.63 1.88 -30.81
C VAL A 22 -22.65 2.99 -30.44
N ALA A 23 -23.01 3.91 -29.54
CA ALA A 23 -22.09 4.96 -29.06
C ALA A 23 -20.89 4.38 -28.28
N TYR A 24 -21.03 3.19 -27.72
CA TYR A 24 -19.93 2.50 -27.04
C TYR A 24 -18.94 1.81 -28.01
N TYR A 25 -19.40 1.48 -29.24
CA TYR A 25 -18.60 0.78 -30.24
C TYR A 25 -18.14 1.67 -31.42
N LEU A 26 -18.62 2.91 -31.51
CA LEU A 26 -18.05 3.84 -32.46
C LEU A 26 -16.80 4.44 -31.82
N PRO A 27 -15.59 4.17 -32.33
CA PRO A 27 -14.44 4.97 -31.99
C PRO A 27 -14.77 6.37 -32.56
N LEU A 28 -15.19 7.27 -31.68
CA LEU A 28 -15.12 8.70 -31.94
C LEU A 28 -13.65 8.93 -32.31
N GLY A 29 -13.40 9.25 -33.57
CA GLY A 29 -12.05 9.46 -34.10
C GLY A 29 -11.32 10.46 -33.22
N THR A 30 -10.64 9.93 -32.22
CA THR A 30 -9.57 10.65 -31.57
C THR A 30 -8.43 10.64 -32.56
N ASP A 31 -8.09 11.80 -33.11
CA ASP A 31 -6.77 12.00 -33.68
C ASP A 31 -5.79 11.44 -32.66
N GLU A 32 -5.22 10.26 -32.93
CA GLU A 32 -4.09 9.72 -32.19
C GLU A 32 -2.98 10.76 -32.31
N LYS A 33 -2.96 11.72 -31.40
CA LYS A 33 -1.75 12.47 -31.15
C LYS A 33 -0.71 11.46 -30.75
N GLN A 34 0.09 11.00 -31.71
CA GLN A 34 1.29 10.23 -31.44
C GLN A 34 2.05 10.94 -30.32
N ILE A 35 2.05 10.34 -29.13
CA ILE A 35 2.89 10.80 -28.03
C ILE A 35 4.32 10.60 -28.56
N VAL A 36 4.99 11.68 -28.92
CA VAL A 36 6.39 11.65 -29.30
C VAL A 36 7.19 11.35 -28.03
N VAL A 37 7.39 10.08 -27.76
CA VAL A 37 8.29 9.62 -26.71
C VAL A 37 9.72 10.01 -27.14
N PRO A 38 10.50 10.70 -26.32
CA PRO A 38 11.88 11.00 -26.62
C PRO A 38 12.64 9.71 -26.98
N LYS A 39 13.38 9.71 -28.08
CA LYS A 39 14.08 8.54 -28.64
C LYS A 39 15.13 7.88 -27.73
N SER A 40 15.38 8.42 -26.54
CA SER A 40 16.40 7.94 -25.59
C SER A 40 15.86 7.12 -24.41
N VAL A 41 14.54 6.96 -24.28
CA VAL A 41 13.93 6.21 -23.16
C VAL A 41 13.15 5.05 -23.75
N ASP A 42 13.39 3.84 -23.23
CA ASP A 42 12.63 2.65 -23.60
C ASP A 42 11.13 2.92 -23.31
N PRO A 43 10.24 2.83 -24.33
CA PRO A 43 8.80 3.04 -24.12
C PRO A 43 8.22 2.13 -23.00
N ALA A 44 8.82 0.98 -22.76
CA ALA A 44 8.45 0.07 -21.68
C ALA A 44 8.78 0.61 -20.29
N GLU A 45 9.69 1.57 -20.17
CA GLU A 45 10.10 2.18 -18.90
C GLU A 45 9.35 3.47 -18.57
N THR A 46 8.52 3.97 -19.46
CA THR A 46 7.77 5.22 -19.26
C THR A 46 6.31 4.95 -18.95
N PHE A 47 5.75 5.72 -18.03
CA PHE A 47 4.31 5.69 -17.77
C PHE A 47 3.50 6.54 -18.73
N GLY A 48 4.13 7.21 -19.70
CA GLY A 48 3.46 8.10 -20.67
C GLY A 48 2.84 9.35 -20.04
N VAL A 49 3.11 9.62 -18.77
CA VAL A 49 2.60 10.77 -18.03
C VAL A 49 3.59 11.94 -18.17
N ARG A 50 3.06 13.16 -18.35
CA ARG A 50 3.88 14.38 -18.33
C ARG A 50 4.26 14.75 -16.89
N GLY A 51 5.39 15.48 -16.72
CA GLY A 51 5.85 15.96 -15.43
C GLY A 51 6.93 15.08 -14.78
N THR A 52 7.25 15.39 -13.53
CA THR A 52 8.21 14.63 -12.73
C THR A 52 7.59 13.30 -12.33
N LEU A 53 8.34 12.20 -12.44
CA LEU A 53 7.98 10.90 -11.91
C LEU A 53 8.58 10.74 -10.51
N VAL A 54 7.93 9.97 -9.66
CA VAL A 54 8.54 9.52 -8.41
C VAL A 54 9.63 8.51 -8.75
N GLU A 55 10.83 8.73 -8.25
CA GLU A 55 11.97 7.81 -8.40
C GLU A 55 12.63 7.66 -7.02
N TRP A 56 12.45 6.49 -6.40
CA TRP A 56 12.98 6.18 -5.07
C TRP A 56 13.30 4.70 -4.97
N SER A 57 14.26 4.34 -4.12
CA SER A 57 14.46 2.94 -3.71
C SER A 57 13.18 2.40 -3.06
N PHE A 58 12.90 1.12 -3.23
CA PHE A 58 11.68 0.53 -2.66
C PHE A 58 11.88 -0.96 -2.33
N GLU A 59 12.90 -1.24 -1.51
CA GLU A 59 13.32 -2.61 -1.17
C GLU A 59 12.88 -3.03 0.25
N GLY A 60 12.26 -2.12 1.03
CA GLY A 60 11.82 -2.41 2.38
C GLY A 60 11.07 -1.27 3.04
N LEU A 61 10.73 -1.48 4.31
CA LEU A 61 10.02 -0.51 5.14
C LEU A 61 10.79 0.79 5.32
N ARG A 62 12.12 0.74 5.36
CA ARG A 62 12.95 1.92 5.49
C ARG A 62 12.73 2.91 4.35
N ASP A 63 12.66 2.41 3.11
CA ASP A 63 12.39 3.24 1.93
C ASP A 63 11.00 3.90 2.02
N VAL A 64 10.00 3.19 2.57
CA VAL A 64 8.68 3.78 2.85
C VAL A 64 8.79 4.93 3.83
N LEU A 65 9.52 4.76 4.93
CA LEU A 65 9.69 5.78 5.97
C LEU A 65 10.49 6.99 5.47
N GLU A 66 11.45 6.79 4.57
CA GLU A 66 12.21 7.88 3.94
C GLU A 66 11.34 8.77 3.03
N MET A 67 10.24 8.24 2.48
CA MET A 67 9.26 9.00 1.70
C MET A 67 8.08 9.50 2.55
N ALA A 68 7.88 8.96 3.75
CA ALA A 68 6.74 9.28 4.60
C ALA A 68 7.02 10.52 5.47
N PRO A 69 5.99 11.36 5.75
CA PRO A 69 6.13 12.52 6.62
C PRO A 69 6.56 12.18 8.06
N GLN A 70 7.21 13.13 8.74
CA GLN A 70 7.68 12.99 10.13
C GLN A 70 6.56 12.61 11.11
N SER A 71 5.31 12.97 10.82
CA SER A 71 4.13 12.64 11.62
C SER A 71 3.60 11.22 11.40
N THR A 72 4.32 10.36 10.67
CA THR A 72 3.94 8.97 10.46
C THR A 72 3.90 8.21 11.78
N ASP A 73 2.81 7.53 12.05
CA ASP A 73 2.57 6.74 13.25
C ASP A 73 2.53 5.23 12.98
N ILE A 74 2.17 4.83 11.76
CA ILE A 74 2.18 3.44 11.31
C ILE A 74 2.71 3.40 9.88
N ALA A 75 3.62 2.47 9.60
CA ALA A 75 4.03 2.13 8.25
C ALA A 75 4.23 0.63 8.10
N TYR A 76 3.96 0.10 6.91
CA TYR A 76 4.31 -1.27 6.57
C TYR A 76 4.74 -1.39 5.10
N TRP A 77 5.46 -2.46 4.82
CA TRP A 77 5.92 -2.85 3.50
C TRP A 77 5.75 -4.35 3.31
N ILE A 78 5.34 -4.79 2.13
CA ILE A 78 5.18 -6.20 1.78
C ILE A 78 5.61 -6.47 0.35
N ASP A 79 6.36 -7.57 0.15
CA ASP A 79 6.61 -8.16 -1.17
C ASP A 79 5.44 -9.06 -1.56
N LEU A 80 4.65 -8.63 -2.54
CA LEU A 80 3.51 -9.40 -3.05
C LEU A 80 3.92 -10.55 -4.00
N ASN A 81 5.22 -10.69 -4.28
CA ASN A 81 5.80 -11.86 -4.94
C ASN A 81 6.29 -12.93 -3.94
N ALA A 82 6.27 -12.63 -2.64
CA ALA A 82 6.52 -13.61 -1.58
C ALA A 82 5.50 -14.77 -1.62
N SER A 83 5.60 -15.68 -0.66
CA SER A 83 4.69 -16.83 -0.62
C SER A 83 3.23 -16.38 -0.55
N LYS A 84 2.35 -17.18 -1.18
CA LYS A 84 0.91 -16.89 -1.19
C LYS A 84 0.30 -16.91 0.22
N SER A 85 0.76 -17.79 1.09
CA SER A 85 0.29 -17.87 2.48
C SER A 85 0.61 -16.61 3.27
N LEU A 86 1.80 -16.04 3.10
CA LEU A 86 2.17 -14.78 3.74
C LEU A 86 1.35 -13.60 3.19
N THR A 87 1.17 -13.52 1.87
CA THR A 87 0.36 -12.44 1.27
C THR A 87 -1.10 -12.53 1.65
N ASP A 88 -1.70 -13.73 1.67
CA ASP A 88 -3.07 -13.95 2.11
C ASP A 88 -3.24 -13.60 3.62
N ALA A 89 -2.29 -14.00 4.47
CA ALA A 89 -2.28 -13.68 5.89
C ALA A 89 -2.16 -12.16 6.13
N ALA A 90 -1.28 -11.49 5.40
CA ALA A 90 -1.10 -10.04 5.46
C ALA A 90 -2.37 -9.29 5.04
N MET A 91 -3.06 -9.72 3.98
CA MET A 91 -4.34 -9.13 3.53
C MET A 91 -5.41 -9.13 4.63
N ILE A 92 -5.38 -10.10 5.54
CA ILE A 92 -6.36 -10.23 6.63
C ILE A 92 -5.91 -9.47 7.87
N ALA A 93 -4.61 -9.53 8.21
CA ALA A 93 -4.08 -9.03 9.47
C ALA A 93 -3.68 -7.55 9.42
N LEU A 94 -3.26 -7.03 8.26
CA LEU A 94 -2.84 -5.64 8.10
C LEU A 94 -4.03 -4.66 8.00
N PRO A 95 -3.83 -3.39 8.33
CA PRO A 95 -4.79 -2.34 8.02
C PRO A 95 -5.14 -2.35 6.53
N GLN A 96 -6.42 -2.15 6.20
CA GLN A 96 -6.89 -2.20 4.83
C GLN A 96 -6.12 -1.22 3.93
N SER A 97 -5.71 -1.70 2.78
CA SER A 97 -5.01 -0.98 1.73
C SER A 97 -5.77 -1.10 0.41
N ILE A 98 -5.84 0.00 -0.32
CA ILE A 98 -6.44 0.03 -1.67
C ILE A 98 -5.62 -0.85 -2.61
N GLY A 99 -4.29 -0.81 -2.51
CA GLY A 99 -3.41 -1.62 -3.33
C GLY A 99 -3.64 -3.12 -3.13
N LEU A 100 -3.82 -3.58 -1.88
CA LEU A 100 -4.13 -4.98 -1.60
C LEU A 100 -5.51 -5.41 -2.11
N LEU A 101 -6.52 -4.55 -1.93
CA LEU A 101 -7.91 -4.88 -2.27
C LEU A 101 -8.25 -4.66 -3.76
N TYR A 102 -7.71 -3.62 -4.37
CA TYR A 102 -8.13 -3.12 -5.67
C TYR A 102 -6.97 -2.87 -6.65
N GLY A 103 -5.75 -3.32 -6.35
CA GLY A 103 -4.57 -3.04 -7.18
C GLY A 103 -4.74 -3.41 -8.64
N GLY A 104 -5.36 -4.55 -8.94
CA GLY A 104 -5.67 -4.98 -10.31
C GLY A 104 -6.69 -4.09 -11.04
N GLN A 105 -7.47 -3.25 -10.31
CA GLN A 105 -8.42 -2.29 -10.90
C GLN A 105 -7.79 -0.91 -11.09
N LEU A 106 -6.76 -0.58 -10.30
CA LEU A 106 -6.04 0.69 -10.40
C LEU A 106 -5.10 0.70 -11.59
N TYR A 107 -4.50 -0.43 -11.90
CA TYR A 107 -3.43 -0.58 -12.87
C TYR A 107 -3.74 -1.67 -13.90
N SER A 108 -3.19 -1.55 -15.09
CA SER A 108 -3.21 -2.64 -16.11
C SER A 108 -2.18 -3.73 -15.82
N THR A 109 -1.45 -3.61 -14.74
CA THR A 109 -0.45 -4.57 -14.24
C THR A 109 -0.67 -4.84 -12.77
N ARG A 110 -0.02 -5.88 -12.23
CA ARG A 110 -0.07 -6.18 -10.80
C ARG A 110 0.89 -5.29 -10.02
N ILE A 111 0.57 -5.06 -8.77
CA ILE A 111 1.51 -4.50 -7.80
C ILE A 111 2.43 -5.66 -7.35
N GLU A 112 3.73 -5.44 -7.40
CA GLU A 112 4.75 -6.42 -6.99
C GLU A 112 5.16 -6.22 -5.55
N ARG A 113 5.27 -4.95 -5.10
CA ARG A 113 5.57 -4.56 -3.72
C ARG A 113 4.66 -3.41 -3.32
N LEU A 114 4.25 -3.42 -2.09
CA LEU A 114 3.33 -2.43 -1.53
C LEU A 114 3.90 -1.87 -0.22
N GLY A 115 3.92 -0.56 -0.10
CA GLY A 115 4.13 0.16 1.15
C GLY A 115 2.91 0.97 1.53
N VAL A 116 2.72 1.20 2.80
CA VAL A 116 1.68 2.11 3.33
C VAL A 116 2.28 2.91 4.47
N ALA A 117 1.99 4.20 4.51
CA ALA A 117 2.26 5.07 5.64
C ALA A 117 0.99 5.82 6.04
N ARG A 118 0.71 5.87 7.34
CA ARG A 118 -0.40 6.64 7.93
C ARG A 118 0.15 7.76 8.80
N PHE A 119 -0.42 8.95 8.64
CA PHE A 119 0.03 10.16 9.32
C PHE A 119 -1.08 11.21 9.32
N ASN A 120 -1.18 12.02 10.37
CA ASN A 120 -2.11 13.17 10.45
C ASN A 120 -3.56 12.87 10.04
N ASN A 121 -4.09 11.69 10.36
CA ASN A 121 -5.41 11.18 9.94
C ASN A 121 -5.58 11.00 8.41
N THR A 122 -4.47 11.01 7.66
CA THR A 122 -4.42 10.67 6.23
C THR A 122 -3.44 9.52 5.99
N TRP A 123 -3.18 9.18 4.74
CA TRP A 123 -2.29 8.08 4.40
C TRP A 123 -1.77 8.21 2.98
N SER A 124 -0.69 7.48 2.70
CA SER A 124 -0.16 7.24 1.35
C SER A 124 0.18 5.78 1.18
N GLU A 125 -0.15 5.24 0.03
CA GLU A 125 0.30 3.94 -0.43
C GLU A 125 1.36 4.12 -1.52
N PHE A 126 2.33 3.22 -1.52
CA PHE A 126 3.48 3.17 -2.41
C PHE A 126 3.41 1.86 -3.18
N HIS A 127 3.20 1.92 -4.49
CA HIS A 127 2.94 0.75 -5.33
C HIS A 127 4.09 0.54 -6.31
N TRP A 128 4.86 -0.53 -6.14
CA TRP A 128 5.84 -0.93 -7.14
C TRP A 128 5.16 -1.74 -8.23
N ILE A 129 5.09 -1.16 -9.41
CA ILE A 129 4.46 -1.74 -10.59
C ILE A 129 5.42 -1.76 -11.75
N GLN A 130 5.23 -2.70 -12.69
CA GLN A 130 5.96 -2.66 -13.96
C GLN A 130 5.53 -1.43 -14.75
N PRO A 131 6.47 -0.66 -15.30
CA PRO A 131 6.13 0.49 -16.13
C PRO A 131 5.32 0.08 -17.35
N TYR A 132 4.30 0.84 -17.65
CA TYR A 132 3.52 0.70 -18.87
C TYR A 132 2.97 2.08 -19.28
N PRO A 133 2.76 2.34 -20.58
CA PRO A 133 2.15 3.58 -21.01
C PRO A 133 0.73 3.72 -20.46
N MET A 134 0.52 4.71 -19.61
CA MET A 134 -0.81 5.04 -19.08
C MET A 134 -1.37 6.21 -19.89
N GLY A 135 -2.25 5.93 -20.86
CA GLY A 135 -3.03 6.98 -21.52
C GLY A 135 -4.00 7.60 -20.53
N TYR A 136 -3.89 8.89 -20.27
CA TYR A 136 -4.81 9.63 -19.44
C TYR A 136 -5.16 10.98 -20.07
N ASP A 137 -6.39 11.10 -20.57
CA ASP A 137 -6.92 12.30 -21.20
C ASP A 137 -7.76 13.19 -20.27
N GLY A 138 -7.76 12.86 -18.96
CA GLY A 138 -8.54 13.55 -17.95
C GLY A 138 -7.83 14.77 -17.34
N LEU A 139 -8.50 15.39 -16.39
CA LEU A 139 -7.94 16.46 -15.57
C LEU A 139 -6.80 15.91 -14.71
N VAL A 140 -5.69 16.62 -14.67
CA VAL A 140 -4.57 16.37 -13.77
C VAL A 140 -4.36 17.58 -12.86
N ILE A 141 -3.93 17.37 -11.64
CA ILE A 141 -3.63 18.41 -10.64
C ILE A 141 -2.12 18.54 -10.56
N PRO A 142 -1.51 19.65 -10.99
CA PRO A 142 -0.08 19.84 -10.86
C PRO A 142 0.30 20.16 -9.42
N TYR A 143 1.31 19.46 -8.89
CA TYR A 143 1.88 19.72 -7.57
C TYR A 143 3.40 19.56 -7.60
N LYS A 144 4.17 20.61 -7.35
CA LYS A 144 5.66 20.61 -7.35
C LYS A 144 6.31 19.93 -8.57
N GLY A 145 5.67 20.04 -9.75
CA GLY A 145 6.15 19.40 -10.98
C GLY A 145 5.62 17.98 -11.22
N TYR A 146 5.04 17.34 -10.21
CA TYR A 146 4.34 16.07 -10.35
C TYR A 146 2.92 16.30 -10.87
N MET A 147 2.38 15.29 -11.57
CA MET A 147 1.00 15.33 -12.06
C MET A 147 0.17 14.33 -11.26
N LEU A 148 -0.73 14.85 -10.42
CA LEU A 148 -1.66 14.04 -9.66
C LEU A 148 -2.85 13.69 -10.55
N ILE A 149 -3.08 12.40 -10.75
CA ILE A 149 -4.14 11.86 -11.59
C ILE A 149 -5.31 11.46 -10.70
N PRO A 150 -6.47 12.16 -10.73
CA PRO A 150 -7.62 11.80 -9.91
C PRO A 150 -8.14 10.38 -10.22
N ARG A 151 -8.52 9.67 -9.18
CA ARG A 151 -9.17 8.36 -9.22
C ARG A 151 -10.43 8.37 -8.32
N GLY A 152 -11.57 8.61 -8.94
CA GLY A 152 -12.81 8.80 -8.17
C GLY A 152 -12.87 10.17 -7.49
N THR A 153 -13.53 10.24 -6.32
CA THR A 153 -13.78 11.50 -5.61
C THR A 153 -12.65 11.90 -4.67
N ASP A 154 -11.97 10.93 -4.05
CA ASP A 154 -11.10 11.19 -2.90
C ASP A 154 -9.67 10.71 -3.09
N LEU A 155 -9.36 10.05 -4.21
CA LEU A 155 -8.05 9.45 -4.46
C LEU A 155 -7.33 10.13 -5.62
N VAL A 156 -6.02 10.25 -5.50
CA VAL A 156 -5.12 10.63 -6.57
C VAL A 156 -3.97 9.64 -6.71
N LEU A 157 -3.43 9.55 -7.92
CA LEU A 157 -2.21 8.81 -8.21
C LEU A 157 -1.12 9.81 -8.64
N ALA A 158 0.10 9.64 -8.15
CA ALA A 158 1.30 10.21 -8.73
C ALA A 158 2.15 9.07 -9.29
N MET A 159 2.47 9.15 -10.59
CA MET A 159 3.17 8.05 -11.25
C MET A 159 4.66 8.04 -10.93
N GLY A 160 5.23 6.85 -10.94
CA GLY A 160 6.65 6.66 -10.71
C GLY A 160 7.01 5.25 -10.23
N ARG A 161 8.18 5.14 -9.66
CA ARG A 161 8.72 3.94 -9.02
C ARG A 161 9.19 4.32 -7.61
N PRO A 162 8.36 4.09 -6.58
CA PRO A 162 6.99 3.58 -6.63
C PRO A 162 5.98 4.62 -7.14
N ALA A 163 4.82 4.18 -7.64
CA ALA A 163 3.67 5.03 -7.84
C ALA A 163 3.01 5.31 -6.47
N LEU A 164 2.56 6.54 -6.26
CA LEU A 164 1.87 6.93 -5.02
C LEU A 164 0.35 6.89 -5.23
N CYS A 165 -0.40 6.41 -4.23
CA CYS A 165 -1.85 6.38 -4.23
C CYS A 165 -2.38 6.80 -2.86
N GLY A 166 -3.38 7.67 -2.82
CA GLY A 166 -3.98 8.11 -1.57
C GLY A 166 -4.88 9.34 -1.72
N PRO A 167 -5.41 9.86 -0.59
CA PRO A 167 -6.04 11.17 -0.56
C PRO A 167 -5.07 12.25 -1.06
N GLN A 168 -5.59 13.26 -1.74
CA GLN A 168 -4.73 14.32 -2.32
C GLN A 168 -3.79 14.92 -1.27
N GLU A 169 -4.31 15.26 -0.08
CA GLU A 169 -3.50 15.81 1.01
C GLU A 169 -2.36 14.88 1.43
N GLY A 170 -2.62 13.57 1.52
CA GLY A 170 -1.59 12.58 1.86
C GLY A 170 -0.49 12.50 0.80
N ILE A 171 -0.88 12.49 -0.48
CA ILE A 171 0.09 12.44 -1.58
C ILE A 171 0.90 13.74 -1.66
N GLU A 172 0.29 14.92 -1.44
CA GLU A 172 0.99 16.19 -1.40
C GLU A 172 2.04 16.23 -0.28
N GLN A 173 1.69 15.77 0.95
CA GLN A 173 2.64 15.67 2.07
C GLN A 173 3.80 14.69 1.76
N THR A 174 3.52 13.56 1.13
CA THR A 174 4.55 12.60 0.70
C THR A 174 5.49 13.22 -0.37
N ILE A 175 4.93 13.92 -1.35
CA ILE A 175 5.73 14.64 -2.37
C ILE A 175 6.58 15.73 -1.73
N ASP A 176 6.09 16.38 -0.67
CA ASP A 176 6.85 17.37 0.08
C ASP A 176 8.12 16.77 0.68
N VAL A 177 8.02 15.56 1.25
CA VAL A 177 9.18 14.82 1.79
C VAL A 177 10.15 14.45 0.66
N ILE A 178 9.66 13.82 -0.40
CA ILE A 178 10.47 13.43 -1.57
C ILE A 178 11.18 14.64 -2.19
N SER A 179 10.57 15.84 -2.13
CA SER A 179 11.12 17.09 -2.65
C SER A 179 12.07 17.81 -1.67
N GLY A 180 12.55 17.15 -0.63
CA GLY A 180 13.52 17.68 0.34
C GLY A 180 12.94 18.07 1.70
N GLY A 181 11.74 17.58 2.04
CA GLY A 181 11.15 17.70 3.37
C GLY A 181 11.78 16.75 4.40
N GLN A 182 11.17 16.70 5.58
CA GLN A 182 11.65 15.85 6.69
C GLN A 182 10.94 14.50 6.68
N PRO A 183 11.68 13.39 6.56
CA PRO A 183 11.11 12.04 6.59
C PRO A 183 10.75 11.59 8.01
N ALA A 184 10.16 10.40 8.10
CA ALA A 184 9.79 9.76 9.35
C ALA A 184 11.01 9.15 10.06
N GLU A 185 11.69 9.94 10.88
CA GLU A 185 12.89 9.53 11.63
C GLU A 185 12.60 8.94 13.02
N SER A 186 11.32 8.87 13.44
CA SER A 186 10.93 8.48 14.80
C SER A 186 11.03 6.98 15.07
N PHE A 187 11.21 6.16 14.04
CA PHE A 187 11.30 4.70 14.13
C PHE A 187 12.74 4.26 14.32
N THR A 188 13.03 3.72 15.51
CA THR A 188 14.40 3.35 15.91
C THR A 188 14.67 1.84 15.83
N LEU A 189 13.60 1.02 15.74
CA LEU A 189 13.69 -0.44 15.62
C LEU A 189 13.76 -0.93 14.16
N VAL A 190 13.51 -0.05 13.19
CA VAL A 190 13.59 -0.41 11.78
C VAL A 190 15.03 -0.49 11.36
N ASP A 191 15.50 -1.72 11.14
CA ASP A 191 16.85 -2.01 10.66
C ASP A 191 16.88 -2.26 9.13
N GLU A 192 18.08 -2.50 8.61
CA GLU A 192 18.29 -2.82 7.19
C GLU A 192 18.06 -4.31 6.89
N SER A 193 17.66 -5.11 7.89
CA SER A 193 17.38 -6.52 7.69
C SER A 193 16.14 -6.66 6.80
N GLY A 194 16.33 -7.25 5.64
CA GLY A 194 15.25 -7.51 4.70
C GLY A 194 14.24 -8.51 5.27
N GLY A 195 12.97 -8.33 4.90
CA GLY A 195 11.89 -9.28 5.19
C GLY A 195 10.82 -9.13 4.13
N ASP A 196 10.02 -10.17 3.94
CA ASP A 196 8.94 -10.18 2.94
C ASP A 196 7.71 -9.39 3.42
N LEU A 197 7.57 -9.24 4.74
CA LEU A 197 6.60 -8.37 5.41
C LEU A 197 7.30 -7.63 6.55
N GLN A 198 7.19 -6.31 6.54
CA GLN A 198 7.76 -5.43 7.56
C GLN A 198 6.70 -4.44 8.03
N LEU A 199 6.63 -4.17 9.32
CA LEU A 199 5.71 -3.20 9.89
C LEU A 199 6.36 -2.48 11.06
N ALA A 200 6.13 -1.18 11.17
CA ALA A 200 6.48 -0.38 12.33
C ALA A 200 5.31 0.49 12.77
N ALA A 201 5.14 0.65 14.09
CA ALA A 201 4.11 1.49 14.66
C ALA A 201 4.61 2.19 15.91
N LEU A 202 4.17 3.45 16.10
CA LEU A 202 4.36 4.20 17.33
C LEU A 202 3.15 4.02 18.25
N GLY A 203 3.38 3.94 19.54
CA GLY A 203 2.31 3.74 20.53
C GLY A 203 1.25 4.84 20.58
N SER A 204 1.54 6.01 19.98
CA SER A 204 0.58 7.09 19.78
C SER A 204 -0.42 6.85 18.63
N GLY A 205 -0.09 5.92 17.73
CA GLY A 205 -0.91 5.61 16.53
C GLY A 205 -2.20 4.84 16.80
N GLY A 206 -2.56 4.64 18.04
CA GLY A 206 -3.83 4.12 18.61
C GLY A 206 -4.73 3.28 17.72
N ALA A 207 -5.43 2.32 18.29
CA ALA A 207 -6.69 1.71 17.81
C ALA A 207 -6.64 0.71 16.63
N ILE A 208 -5.52 0.46 15.96
CA ILE A 208 -5.51 -0.43 14.77
C ILE A 208 -4.94 -1.82 15.08
N MET A 209 -4.28 -1.97 16.23
CA MET A 209 -3.63 -3.22 16.62
C MET A 209 -4.04 -3.65 18.03
N PRO A 210 -4.22 -4.95 18.34
CA PRO A 210 -4.55 -5.45 19.69
C PRO A 210 -3.54 -5.02 20.74
N LEU A 211 -2.30 -4.76 20.33
CA LEU A 211 -1.22 -4.24 21.16
C LEU A 211 -1.18 -2.70 21.21
N ALA A 212 -2.12 -2.00 20.56
CA ALA A 212 -2.15 -0.54 20.46
C ALA A 212 -2.10 0.12 21.85
N GLY A 213 -1.21 1.10 22.01
CA GLY A 213 -1.02 1.82 23.27
C GLY A 213 -0.27 1.04 24.36
N GLY A 214 0.13 -0.19 24.10
CA GLY A 214 0.88 -1.01 25.05
C GLY A 214 2.41 -0.93 24.91
N TYR A 215 2.94 -0.04 24.08
CA TYR A 215 4.38 0.13 23.78
C TYR A 215 4.68 1.57 23.35
N LYS A 216 5.95 1.94 23.32
CA LYS A 216 6.41 3.19 22.71
C LYS A 216 6.60 3.05 21.21
N GLU A 217 7.24 1.97 20.79
CA GLU A 217 7.47 1.60 19.40
C GLU A 217 7.32 0.09 19.23
N PHE A 218 6.76 -0.33 18.13
CA PHE A 218 6.58 -1.72 17.73
C PHE A 218 7.18 -1.92 16.35
N ASN A 219 7.87 -3.05 16.15
CA ASN A 219 8.39 -3.47 14.86
C ASN A 219 8.13 -4.96 14.65
N LEU A 220 7.68 -5.33 13.47
CA LEU A 220 7.49 -6.72 13.02
C LEU A 220 8.26 -6.91 11.72
N ASN A 221 9.02 -8.01 11.65
CA ASN A 221 9.70 -8.47 10.47
C ASN A 221 9.38 -9.95 10.25
N VAL A 222 8.95 -10.32 9.06
CA VAL A 222 8.67 -11.69 8.64
C VAL A 222 9.39 -11.95 7.33
N ALA A 223 10.23 -12.98 7.29
CA ALA A 223 10.97 -13.38 6.11
C ALA A 223 10.78 -14.88 5.85
N GLN A 224 10.74 -15.29 4.58
CA GLN A 224 10.70 -16.72 4.24
C GLN A 224 12.01 -17.38 4.68
N SER A 225 11.91 -18.46 5.45
CA SER A 225 13.07 -19.18 5.99
C SER A 225 13.69 -20.10 4.94
N GLY A 226 14.68 -19.62 4.20
CA GLY A 226 15.42 -20.39 3.19
C GLY A 226 14.50 -20.98 2.12
N ASN A 227 14.62 -22.30 1.88
CA ASN A 227 13.77 -23.06 0.93
C ASN A 227 12.60 -23.77 1.62
N SER A 228 12.30 -23.46 2.86
CA SER A 228 11.25 -24.10 3.64
C SER A 228 9.90 -23.42 3.47
N SER A 229 8.81 -24.15 3.73
CA SER A 229 7.46 -23.61 3.88
C SER A 229 7.26 -23.04 5.29
N ALA A 230 8.21 -22.23 5.75
CA ALA A 230 8.21 -21.61 7.07
C ALA A 230 8.74 -20.18 6.99
N PHE A 231 8.48 -19.39 8.02
CA PHE A 231 8.83 -17.99 8.11
C PHE A 231 9.62 -17.71 9.39
N ASP A 232 10.71 -17.00 9.25
CA ASP A 232 11.41 -16.39 10.38
C ASP A 232 10.65 -15.14 10.79
N LEU A 233 10.14 -15.12 12.02
CA LEU A 233 9.37 -14.01 12.58
C LEU A 233 10.18 -13.35 13.69
N VAL A 234 10.32 -12.03 13.63
CA VAL A 234 10.90 -11.21 14.69
C VAL A 234 9.96 -10.04 14.95
N CYS A 235 9.50 -9.93 16.19
CA CYS A 235 8.67 -8.84 16.66
C CYS A 235 9.34 -8.17 17.85
N ARG A 236 9.59 -6.86 17.78
CA ARG A 236 10.23 -6.06 18.83
C ARG A 236 9.32 -4.95 19.31
N CYS A 237 9.39 -4.68 20.62
CA CYS A 237 8.65 -3.58 21.25
C CYS A 237 9.56 -2.79 22.19
N ILE A 238 9.56 -1.46 22.08
CA ILE A 238 10.19 -0.59 23.07
C ILE A 238 9.17 -0.25 24.16
N GLN A 239 9.58 -0.41 25.42
CA GLN A 239 8.78 -0.12 26.61
C GLN A 239 7.40 -0.79 26.57
N PRO A 240 7.31 -2.13 26.37
CA PRO A 240 6.03 -2.81 26.42
C PRO A 240 5.42 -2.68 27.82
N THR A 241 4.11 -2.49 27.87
CA THR A 241 3.38 -2.58 29.16
C THR A 241 3.40 -4.00 29.71
N ALA A 242 3.00 -4.18 30.96
CA ALA A 242 2.88 -5.51 31.55
C ALA A 242 1.88 -6.39 30.79
N ASP A 243 0.78 -5.82 30.32
CA ASP A 243 -0.24 -6.52 29.52
C ASP A 243 0.32 -6.93 28.15
N THR A 244 0.99 -6.03 27.44
CA THR A 244 1.67 -6.34 26.18
C THR A 244 2.70 -7.45 26.35
N SER A 245 3.54 -7.35 27.38
CA SER A 245 4.54 -8.38 27.68
C SER A 245 3.91 -9.73 27.99
N GLN A 246 2.78 -9.76 28.70
CA GLN A 246 2.08 -11.01 28.99
C GLN A 246 1.48 -11.63 27.72
N ARG A 247 0.83 -10.83 26.88
CA ARG A 247 0.29 -11.31 25.58
C ARG A 247 1.38 -11.88 24.67
N MET A 248 2.55 -11.21 24.60
CA MET A 248 3.69 -11.73 23.83
C MET A 248 4.21 -13.07 24.38
N LYS A 249 4.22 -13.24 25.72
CA LYS A 249 4.58 -14.52 26.35
C LYS A 249 3.56 -15.62 26.04
N ASP A 250 2.28 -15.31 26.13
CA ASP A 250 1.21 -16.26 25.85
C ASP A 250 1.26 -16.71 24.38
N LEU A 251 1.50 -15.76 23.46
CA LEU A 251 1.69 -16.04 22.03
C LEU A 251 2.93 -16.91 21.79
N ALA A 252 4.04 -16.61 22.49
CA ALA A 252 5.26 -17.40 22.41
C ALA A 252 5.02 -18.86 22.84
N LEU A 253 4.35 -19.06 23.96
CA LEU A 253 4.03 -20.40 24.46
C LEU A 253 3.09 -21.19 23.54
N LYS A 254 2.12 -20.49 22.94
CA LYS A 254 1.13 -21.11 22.06
C LYS A 254 1.73 -21.59 20.73
N ASN A 255 2.70 -20.84 20.19
CA ASN A 255 3.23 -21.05 18.85
C ASN A 255 4.71 -21.51 18.84
N ASP A 256 5.22 -22.01 19.96
CA ASP A 256 6.61 -22.46 20.14
C ASP A 256 7.67 -21.40 19.73
N LEU A 257 7.37 -20.14 20.04
CA LEU A 257 8.25 -19.00 19.81
C LEU A 257 9.01 -18.65 21.10
N GLN A 258 10.05 -17.84 20.98
CA GLN A 258 10.84 -17.36 22.10
C GLN A 258 10.47 -15.92 22.43
N TYR A 259 10.22 -15.63 23.71
CA TYR A 259 10.06 -14.27 24.20
C TYR A 259 11.14 -13.91 25.20
N SER A 260 11.79 -12.77 25.00
CA SER A 260 12.82 -12.24 25.88
C SER A 260 12.63 -10.74 26.13
N ILE A 261 13.12 -10.27 27.28
CA ILE A 261 13.17 -8.84 27.61
C ILE A 261 14.63 -8.47 27.87
N LYS A 262 15.13 -7.46 27.15
CA LYS A 262 16.47 -6.89 27.34
C LYS A 262 16.35 -5.40 27.64
N GLY A 263 16.53 -5.03 28.90
CA GLY A 263 16.33 -3.63 29.33
C GLY A 263 14.88 -3.17 29.12
N SER A 264 14.66 -2.20 28.25
CA SER A 264 13.34 -1.67 27.89
C SER A 264 12.76 -2.29 26.62
N GLU A 265 13.41 -3.26 26.01
CA GLU A 265 13.01 -3.90 24.77
C GLU A 265 12.51 -5.31 25.01
N GLY A 266 11.28 -5.62 24.54
CA GLY A 266 10.74 -6.96 24.45
C GLY A 266 10.88 -7.49 23.03
N GLU A 267 11.35 -8.73 22.88
CA GLU A 267 11.51 -9.41 21.59
C GLU A 267 10.80 -10.76 21.62
N LEU A 268 9.96 -10.99 20.63
CA LEU A 268 9.35 -12.27 20.29
C LEU A 268 9.95 -12.74 18.97
N SER A 269 10.53 -13.95 18.93
CA SER A 269 11.19 -14.45 17.73
C SER A 269 11.06 -15.96 17.60
N GLY A 270 11.11 -16.46 16.38
CA GLY A 270 11.12 -17.89 16.08
C GLY A 270 10.68 -18.18 14.65
N VAL A 271 10.46 -19.48 14.38
CA VAL A 271 10.04 -19.99 13.08
C VAL A 271 8.58 -20.35 13.14
N VAL A 272 7.79 -19.83 12.20
CA VAL A 272 6.34 -20.08 12.08
C VAL A 272 6.09 -20.88 10.81
N SER A 273 5.28 -21.92 10.88
CA SER A 273 4.90 -22.72 9.71
C SER A 273 4.00 -21.91 8.75
N GLU A 274 3.95 -22.32 7.49
CA GLU A 274 3.05 -21.74 6.48
C GLU A 274 1.58 -21.85 6.89
N GLU A 275 1.21 -22.91 7.61
CA GLU A 275 -0.17 -23.14 8.08
C GLU A 275 -0.55 -22.20 9.25
N ASP A 276 0.41 -21.83 10.08
CA ASP A 276 0.18 -21.07 11.31
C ASP A 276 0.36 -19.56 11.14
N ILE A 277 1.05 -19.11 10.08
CA ILE A 277 1.42 -17.69 9.89
C ILE A 277 0.22 -16.74 9.96
N GLN A 278 -0.92 -17.14 9.37
CA GLN A 278 -2.13 -16.33 9.42
C GLN A 278 -2.63 -16.16 10.85
N GLY A 279 -2.68 -17.23 11.63
CA GLY A 279 -3.10 -17.21 13.04
C GLY A 279 -2.20 -16.32 13.88
N VAL A 280 -0.89 -16.44 13.73
CA VAL A 280 0.11 -15.65 14.45
C VAL A 280 0.01 -14.16 14.09
N LEU A 281 -0.11 -13.82 12.81
CA LEU A 281 -0.27 -12.42 12.39
C LEU A 281 -1.59 -11.82 12.88
N MET A 282 -2.68 -12.58 12.86
CA MET A 282 -3.97 -12.14 13.41
C MET A 282 -3.91 -11.88 14.92
N GLU A 283 -3.17 -12.67 15.68
CA GLU A 283 -2.98 -12.45 17.14
C GLU A 283 -2.06 -11.26 17.44
N LEU A 284 -1.09 -10.98 16.56
CA LEU A 284 -0.18 -9.83 16.69
C LEU A 284 -0.82 -8.52 16.22
N LEU A 285 -1.54 -8.55 15.11
CA LEU A 285 -1.94 -7.35 14.36
C LEU A 285 -3.46 -7.20 14.20
N GLY A 286 -4.20 -8.29 14.33
CA GLY A 286 -5.64 -8.31 14.10
C GLY A 286 -6.43 -7.49 15.12
N PRO A 287 -7.67 -7.12 14.81
CA PRO A 287 -8.55 -6.32 15.68
C PRO A 287 -8.98 -7.06 16.94
#